data_6dfd8196656b62d6988a99f7137c95ef
#
_entry.id   6dfd8196656b62d6988a99f7137c95ef
#
_cell.length_a   1.000
_cell.length_b   1.000
_cell.length_c   1.000
_cell.angle_alpha   90.00
_cell.angle_beta   90.00
_cell.angle_gamma   90.00
#
_symmetry.space_group_name_H-M   'P 1'
#
loop_
_entity.id
_entity.type
_entity.pdbx_description
1 polymer ?
#
loop_
_entity_poly.entity_id
_entity_poly.type
_entity_poly.pdbx_seq_one_letter_code
_entity_poly.pdbx_strand_id
1 'polypeptide(L)'
;MFESKSQNMPDFHIINIVQDKHQDIQSADFVSHVKNSLKFSSWYEATFDAEITFIAKKLAKNLPDESSNHVILVLGNDNTLNAVLNGLLSVERQHQLPISYIPLDLHTNFTPALHLKDKTNILPQLQQIHHPKFLNIGKICGDIPKQQTKYFISSVGIGFDTALTEYKKNSIKNTSPFKLNVLKNHFLTTKAFFNQKSFPVTINACSEYLQLPNSFLLTLKNKATATSTTGNLPETSIEIIVLRKMKMMQFVTGIIFNHKYLRSNIIHHVNLSPGDAIHVHDIQPGHIDGGLLGNGSFSFNVDQQSYPFWI
;
A
#
# COMPACT_ATOMS: atom_id res chain seq x y z
N MET A 1 -27.90 25.17 -30.63
CA MET A 1 -28.03 23.70 -30.70
C MET A 1 -26.71 23.15 -30.12
N PHE A 2 -26.67 22.88 -28.82
CA PHE A 2 -25.48 22.33 -28.17
C PHE A 2 -25.55 20.82 -28.36
N GLU A 3 -24.69 20.28 -29.24
CA GLU A 3 -24.42 18.84 -29.30
C GLU A 3 -23.89 18.40 -27.94
N SER A 4 -24.69 17.64 -27.20
CA SER A 4 -24.22 16.88 -26.07
C SER A 4 -23.23 15.86 -26.62
N LYS A 5 -21.91 16.15 -26.54
CA LYS A 5 -20.88 15.10 -26.67
C LYS A 5 -21.26 14.02 -25.68
N SER A 6 -21.72 12.87 -26.14
CA SER A 6 -21.83 11.66 -25.35
C SER A 6 -20.41 11.38 -24.84
N GLN A 7 -20.18 11.68 -23.57
CA GLN A 7 -18.90 11.37 -22.93
C GLN A 7 -18.77 9.86 -22.96
N ASN A 8 -17.84 9.38 -23.79
CA ASN A 8 -17.54 7.96 -23.87
C ASN A 8 -17.00 7.50 -22.50
N MET A 9 -17.66 6.50 -21.94
CA MET A 9 -17.15 5.83 -20.75
C MET A 9 -15.73 5.30 -21.04
N PRO A 10 -14.82 5.32 -20.04
CA PRO A 10 -13.49 4.82 -20.23
C PRO A 10 -13.48 3.31 -20.53
N ASP A 11 -12.49 2.88 -21.28
CA ASP A 11 -12.22 1.47 -21.54
C ASP A 11 -11.53 0.86 -20.33
N PHE A 12 -12.29 0.10 -19.53
CA PHE A 12 -11.75 -0.57 -18.37
C PHE A 12 -10.98 -1.85 -18.73
N HIS A 13 -9.77 -1.97 -18.17
CA HIS A 13 -8.97 -3.19 -18.17
C HIS A 13 -8.92 -3.71 -16.73
N ILE A 14 -9.56 -4.82 -16.48
CA ILE A 14 -9.77 -5.32 -15.11
C ILE A 14 -8.68 -6.33 -14.76
N ILE A 15 -8.04 -6.13 -13.60
CA ILE A 15 -7.12 -7.08 -12.97
C ILE A 15 -7.76 -7.53 -11.67
N ASN A 16 -8.14 -8.80 -11.60
CA ASN A 16 -8.75 -9.43 -10.43
C ASN A 16 -7.78 -10.43 -9.79
N ILE A 17 -7.57 -10.31 -8.48
CA ILE A 17 -6.84 -11.34 -7.74
C ILE A 17 -7.78 -12.47 -7.33
N VAL A 18 -7.47 -13.68 -7.78
CA VAL A 18 -8.18 -14.90 -7.36
C VAL A 18 -7.43 -15.49 -6.17
N GLN A 19 -7.93 -15.23 -4.96
CA GLN A 19 -7.34 -15.83 -3.76
C GLN A 19 -7.80 -17.28 -3.60
N ASP A 20 -6.85 -18.20 -3.28
CA ASP A 20 -7.16 -19.58 -2.99
C ASP A 20 -8.21 -19.72 -1.87
N LYS A 21 -9.28 -20.45 -2.16
CA LYS A 21 -10.25 -21.16 -1.29
C LYS A 21 -10.89 -20.47 -0.08
N HIS A 22 -10.58 -19.21 0.24
CA HIS A 22 -11.18 -18.46 1.36
C HIS A 22 -11.65 -17.06 0.93
N GLN A 23 -11.96 -16.85 -0.37
CA GLN A 23 -12.80 -15.73 -0.71
C GLN A 23 -14.13 -15.92 0.03
N ASP A 24 -14.43 -14.99 0.93
CA ASP A 24 -15.75 -14.88 1.51
C ASP A 24 -16.76 -14.93 0.35
N ILE A 25 -17.81 -15.73 0.49
CA ILE A 25 -18.85 -15.89 -0.55
C ILE A 25 -19.31 -14.52 -1.06
N GLN A 26 -19.40 -13.53 -0.18
CA GLN A 26 -19.72 -12.16 -0.52
C GLN A 26 -18.74 -11.50 -1.51
N SER A 27 -17.45 -11.83 -1.44
CA SER A 27 -16.45 -11.29 -2.38
C SER A 27 -16.57 -11.92 -3.76
N ALA A 28 -16.89 -13.21 -3.86
CA ALA A 28 -17.09 -13.89 -5.14
C ALA A 28 -18.37 -13.40 -5.84
N ASP A 29 -19.46 -13.23 -5.09
CA ASP A 29 -20.72 -12.67 -5.61
C ASP A 29 -20.52 -11.23 -6.10
N PHE A 30 -19.73 -10.43 -5.36
CA PHE A 30 -19.43 -9.06 -5.75
C PHE A 30 -18.57 -9.01 -7.03
N VAL A 31 -17.54 -9.85 -7.17
CA VAL A 31 -16.73 -9.94 -8.40
C VAL A 31 -17.60 -10.34 -9.59
N SER A 32 -18.52 -11.29 -9.40
CA SER A 32 -19.47 -11.69 -10.42
C SER A 32 -20.42 -10.55 -10.80
N HIS A 33 -20.87 -9.76 -9.82
CA HIS A 33 -21.67 -8.55 -10.06
C HIS A 33 -20.90 -7.51 -10.87
N VAL A 34 -19.64 -7.22 -10.54
CA VAL A 34 -18.77 -6.31 -11.32
C VAL A 34 -18.65 -6.80 -12.76
N LYS A 35 -18.38 -8.09 -12.96
CA LYS A 35 -18.21 -8.70 -14.29
C LYS A 35 -19.47 -8.59 -15.17
N ASN A 36 -20.66 -8.63 -14.56
CA ASN A 36 -21.92 -8.57 -15.27
C ASN A 36 -22.45 -7.13 -15.48
N SER A 37 -22.03 -6.19 -14.63
CA SER A 37 -22.59 -4.84 -14.59
C SER A 37 -21.69 -3.79 -15.25
N LEU A 38 -20.39 -4.03 -15.35
CA LEU A 38 -19.42 -3.09 -15.90
C LEU A 38 -19.00 -3.52 -17.31
N LYS A 39 -19.08 -2.60 -18.28
CA LYS A 39 -18.49 -2.82 -19.61
C LYS A 39 -16.97 -2.67 -19.51
N PHE A 40 -16.22 -3.65 -20.00
CA PHE A 40 -14.76 -3.68 -19.96
C PHE A 40 -14.18 -4.21 -21.28
N SER A 41 -12.95 -3.78 -21.60
CA SER A 41 -12.22 -4.22 -22.80
C SER A 41 -11.42 -5.49 -22.56
N SER A 42 -10.96 -5.75 -21.32
CA SER A 42 -10.26 -6.97 -20.98
C SER A 42 -10.41 -7.31 -19.49
N TRP A 43 -10.34 -8.63 -19.22
CA TRP A 43 -10.42 -9.19 -17.87
C TRP A 43 -9.26 -10.15 -17.65
N TYR A 44 -8.47 -9.90 -16.61
CA TYR A 44 -7.33 -10.73 -16.23
C TYR A 44 -7.53 -11.24 -14.81
N GLU A 45 -7.24 -12.51 -14.60
CA GLU A 45 -7.24 -13.16 -13.29
C GLU A 45 -5.82 -13.56 -12.96
N ALA A 46 -5.40 -13.31 -11.72
CA ALA A 46 -4.08 -13.64 -11.22
C ALA A 46 -4.16 -14.22 -9.81
N THR A 47 -3.23 -15.10 -9.46
CA THR A 47 -3.21 -15.78 -8.16
C THR A 47 -2.10 -15.25 -7.23
N PHE A 48 -1.11 -14.54 -7.77
CA PHE A 48 0.02 -14.02 -6.99
C PHE A 48 0.58 -12.71 -7.58
N ASP A 49 1.25 -11.94 -6.75
CA ASP A 49 1.68 -10.57 -7.04
C ASP A 49 2.61 -10.44 -8.26
N ALA A 50 3.50 -11.41 -8.49
CA ALA A 50 4.40 -11.37 -9.64
C ALA A 50 3.63 -11.46 -10.97
N GLU A 51 2.56 -12.25 -11.02
CA GLU A 51 1.67 -12.36 -12.18
C GLU A 51 0.91 -11.05 -12.40
N ILE A 52 0.40 -10.43 -11.33
CA ILE A 52 -0.26 -9.12 -11.38
C ILE A 52 0.68 -8.06 -11.95
N THR A 53 1.91 -7.99 -11.43
CA THR A 53 2.94 -7.06 -11.89
C THR A 53 3.26 -7.29 -13.38
N PHE A 54 3.34 -8.54 -13.83
CA PHE A 54 3.57 -8.88 -15.23
C PHE A 54 2.41 -8.45 -16.14
N ILE A 55 1.15 -8.71 -15.72
CA ILE A 55 -0.05 -8.28 -16.47
C ILE A 55 -0.07 -6.75 -16.59
N ALA A 56 0.14 -6.03 -15.49
CA ALA A 56 0.16 -4.57 -15.48
C ALA A 56 1.26 -4.02 -16.41
N LYS A 57 2.46 -4.59 -16.35
CA LYS A 57 3.57 -4.24 -17.26
C LYS A 57 3.22 -4.49 -18.72
N LYS A 58 2.55 -5.60 -19.02
CA LYS A 58 2.10 -5.94 -20.38
C LYS A 58 1.06 -4.93 -20.89
N LEU A 59 0.10 -4.55 -20.03
CA LEU A 59 -0.89 -3.52 -20.37
C LEU A 59 -0.20 -2.17 -20.64
N ALA A 60 0.74 -1.76 -19.77
CA ALA A 60 1.49 -0.53 -19.96
C ALA A 60 2.28 -0.48 -21.28
N LYS A 61 2.76 -1.62 -21.77
CA LYS A 61 3.48 -1.71 -23.06
C LYS A 61 2.56 -1.72 -24.27
N ASN A 62 1.38 -2.36 -24.15
CA ASN A 62 0.54 -2.65 -25.31
C ASN A 62 -0.56 -1.62 -25.54
N LEU A 63 -0.98 -0.89 -24.49
CA LEU A 63 -1.97 0.17 -24.64
C LEU A 63 -1.33 1.44 -25.24
N PRO A 64 -2.09 2.19 -26.06
CA PRO A 64 -1.58 3.43 -26.66
C PRO A 64 -1.04 4.40 -25.61
N ASP A 65 0.03 5.12 -25.95
CA ASP A 65 0.64 6.12 -25.07
C ASP A 65 0.07 7.54 -25.31
N GLU A 66 -0.98 7.64 -26.08
CA GLU A 66 -1.74 8.87 -26.25
C GLU A 66 -2.69 9.06 -25.05
N SER A 67 -3.25 10.26 -24.88
CA SER A 67 -4.28 10.54 -23.86
C SER A 67 -5.50 9.67 -24.12
N SER A 68 -5.44 8.42 -23.69
CA SER A 68 -6.41 7.39 -23.97
C SER A 68 -7.43 7.28 -22.82
N ASN A 69 -8.67 6.96 -23.16
CA ASN A 69 -9.71 6.66 -22.20
C ASN A 69 -9.52 5.32 -21.48
N HIS A 70 -8.28 4.77 -21.46
CA HIS A 70 -8.01 3.48 -20.81
C HIS A 70 -7.80 3.67 -19.31
N VAL A 71 -8.49 2.86 -18.51
CA VAL A 71 -8.38 2.84 -17.04
C VAL A 71 -8.11 1.41 -16.59
N ILE A 72 -7.13 1.23 -15.71
CA ILE A 72 -6.85 -0.07 -15.10
C ILE A 72 -7.67 -0.19 -13.82
N LEU A 73 -8.66 -1.07 -13.81
CA LEU A 73 -9.49 -1.34 -12.63
C LEU A 73 -8.92 -2.53 -11.85
N VAL A 74 -8.55 -2.31 -10.63
CA VAL A 74 -7.96 -3.32 -9.73
C VAL A 74 -9.02 -3.83 -8.75
N LEU A 75 -9.25 -5.13 -8.74
CA LEU A 75 -10.07 -5.83 -7.76
C LEU A 75 -9.15 -6.63 -6.84
N GLY A 76 -9.02 -6.24 -5.57
CA GLY A 76 -8.09 -6.93 -4.67
C GLY A 76 -7.86 -6.21 -3.34
N ASN A 77 -6.68 -6.40 -2.78
CA ASN A 77 -6.22 -5.72 -1.57
C ASN A 77 -5.13 -4.68 -1.89
N ASP A 78 -4.62 -3.98 -0.87
CA ASP A 78 -3.59 -2.93 -1.05
C ASP A 78 -2.32 -3.47 -1.71
N ASN A 79 -1.94 -4.72 -1.43
CA ASN A 79 -0.79 -5.36 -2.07
C ASN A 79 -1.03 -5.62 -3.57
N THR A 80 -2.26 -6.00 -3.95
CA THR A 80 -2.68 -6.13 -5.36
C THR A 80 -2.54 -4.78 -6.08
N LEU A 81 -3.06 -3.72 -5.47
CA LEU A 81 -2.97 -2.36 -5.99
C LEU A 81 -1.51 -1.91 -6.14
N ASN A 82 -0.66 -2.19 -5.15
CA ASN A 82 0.77 -1.90 -5.21
C ASN A 82 1.48 -2.68 -6.33
N ALA A 83 1.16 -3.96 -6.51
CA ALA A 83 1.71 -4.78 -7.58
C ALA A 83 1.35 -4.22 -8.98
N VAL A 84 0.11 -3.79 -9.17
CA VAL A 84 -0.34 -3.12 -10.40
C VAL A 84 0.42 -1.82 -10.60
N LEU A 85 0.49 -0.94 -9.60
CA LEU A 85 1.20 0.34 -9.67
C LEU A 85 2.66 0.16 -10.09
N ASN A 86 3.39 -0.74 -9.40
CA ASN A 86 4.79 -1.01 -9.72
C ASN A 86 4.97 -1.66 -11.11
N GLY A 87 4.00 -2.46 -11.56
CA GLY A 87 3.99 -3.02 -12.91
C GLY A 87 3.82 -1.94 -13.98
N LEU A 88 2.88 -1.03 -13.81
CA LEU A 88 2.65 0.08 -14.74
C LEU A 88 3.86 1.03 -14.78
N LEU A 89 4.40 1.42 -13.63
CA LEU A 89 5.55 2.33 -13.51
C LEU A 89 6.90 1.69 -13.90
N SER A 90 6.94 0.37 -14.14
CA SER A 90 8.11 -0.30 -14.69
C SER A 90 8.32 -0.04 -16.20
N VAL A 91 7.36 0.61 -16.85
CA VAL A 91 7.38 1.00 -18.26
C VAL A 91 7.33 2.52 -18.32
N GLU A 92 8.27 3.12 -19.03
CA GLU A 92 8.28 4.55 -19.28
C GLU A 92 7.16 4.91 -20.26
N ARG A 93 6.31 5.89 -19.88
CA ARG A 93 5.19 6.38 -20.67
C ARG A 93 5.08 7.89 -20.55
N GLN A 94 4.69 8.57 -21.63
CA GLN A 94 4.35 9.99 -21.58
C GLN A 94 3.06 10.24 -20.80
N HIS A 95 2.06 9.36 -20.98
CA HIS A 95 0.79 9.43 -20.28
C HIS A 95 0.60 8.17 -19.41
N GLN A 96 0.59 8.36 -18.10
CA GLN A 96 0.35 7.28 -17.15
C GLN A 96 -1.09 6.78 -17.26
N LEU A 97 -1.27 5.45 -17.22
CA LEU A 97 -2.59 4.83 -17.21
C LEU A 97 -3.25 5.04 -15.85
N PRO A 98 -4.42 5.70 -15.76
CA PRO A 98 -5.11 5.87 -14.50
C PRO A 98 -5.47 4.52 -13.87
N ILE A 99 -5.34 4.44 -12.53
CA ILE A 99 -5.76 3.28 -11.76
C ILE A 99 -7.07 3.60 -11.05
N SER A 100 -8.05 2.70 -11.18
CA SER A 100 -9.20 2.62 -10.30
C SER A 100 -9.05 1.40 -9.39
N TYR A 101 -9.57 1.48 -8.16
CA TYR A 101 -9.39 0.42 -7.18
C TYR A 101 -10.68 0.12 -6.45
N ILE A 102 -11.06 -1.14 -6.42
CA ILE A 102 -12.15 -1.68 -5.63
C ILE A 102 -11.59 -2.68 -4.63
N PRO A 103 -11.57 -2.34 -3.34
CA PRO A 103 -11.09 -3.25 -2.32
C PRO A 103 -12.06 -4.43 -2.13
N LEU A 104 -11.54 -5.64 -2.21
CA LEU A 104 -12.30 -6.86 -1.87
C LEU A 104 -12.39 -7.03 -0.34
N ASP A 105 -11.44 -6.47 0.41
CA ASP A 105 -11.46 -6.34 1.86
C ASP A 105 -11.70 -4.88 2.26
N LEU A 106 -12.59 -4.63 3.23
CA LEU A 106 -12.88 -3.27 3.73
C LEU A 106 -11.80 -2.73 4.68
N HIS A 107 -10.92 -3.56 5.17
CA HIS A 107 -9.85 -3.21 6.11
C HIS A 107 -8.53 -2.88 5.38
N THR A 108 -8.58 -2.02 4.37
CA THR A 108 -7.42 -1.57 3.64
C THR A 108 -6.96 -0.19 4.10
N ASN A 109 -5.66 0.08 4.02
CA ASN A 109 -5.10 1.39 4.40
C ASN A 109 -5.44 2.48 3.37
N PHE A 110 -5.74 2.10 2.14
CA PHE A 110 -6.05 3.03 1.05
C PHE A 110 -7.55 3.39 0.97
N THR A 111 -8.44 2.61 1.58
CA THR A 111 -9.89 2.84 1.56
C THR A 111 -10.30 4.26 2.00
N PRO A 112 -9.68 4.90 3.02
CA PRO A 112 -10.01 6.26 3.39
C PRO A 112 -9.81 7.30 2.27
N ALA A 113 -8.80 7.11 1.43
CA ALA A 113 -8.52 8.00 0.29
C ALA A 113 -9.56 7.87 -0.83
N LEU A 114 -10.23 6.73 -0.91
CA LEU A 114 -11.25 6.46 -1.93
C LEU A 114 -12.62 7.03 -1.58
N HIS A 115 -12.83 7.53 -0.36
CA HIS A 115 -14.14 7.95 0.16
C HIS A 115 -15.26 6.90 -0.01
N LEU A 116 -14.89 5.62 -0.14
CA LEU A 116 -15.83 4.52 -0.34
C LEU A 116 -16.48 4.15 0.98
N LYS A 117 -17.72 4.61 1.16
CA LYS A 117 -18.51 4.29 2.36
C LYS A 117 -19.26 2.96 2.24
N ASP A 118 -19.53 2.51 1.03
CA ASP A 118 -20.33 1.31 0.79
C ASP A 118 -19.94 0.65 -0.55
N LYS A 119 -19.76 -0.69 -0.53
CA LYS A 119 -19.46 -1.47 -1.74
C LYS A 119 -20.57 -1.44 -2.78
N THR A 120 -21.82 -1.27 -2.37
CA THR A 120 -22.99 -1.29 -3.26
C THR A 120 -23.02 -0.09 -4.21
N ASN A 121 -22.40 1.02 -3.83
CA ASN A 121 -22.41 2.27 -4.60
C ASN A 121 -21.14 2.51 -5.44
N ILE A 122 -20.19 1.58 -5.42
CA ILE A 122 -18.88 1.76 -6.10
C ILE A 122 -19.06 1.84 -7.62
N LEU A 123 -19.82 0.93 -8.22
CA LEU A 123 -19.98 0.87 -9.68
C LEU A 123 -20.68 2.11 -10.25
N PRO A 124 -21.81 2.59 -9.69
CA PRO A 124 -22.39 3.86 -10.11
C PRO A 124 -21.44 5.05 -9.96
N GLN A 125 -20.63 5.08 -8.89
CA GLN A 125 -19.64 6.15 -8.67
C GLN A 125 -18.55 6.14 -9.76
N LEU A 126 -18.02 4.97 -10.12
CA LEU A 126 -17.03 4.85 -11.19
C LEU A 126 -17.52 5.37 -12.54
N GLN A 127 -18.81 5.22 -12.81
CA GLN A 127 -19.44 5.69 -14.05
C GLN A 127 -19.63 7.21 -14.09
N GLN A 128 -19.63 7.87 -12.93
CA GLN A 128 -19.78 9.33 -12.79
C GLN A 128 -18.45 10.09 -12.81
N ILE A 129 -17.33 9.38 -12.78
CA ILE A 129 -16.00 9.99 -12.83
C ILE A 129 -15.70 10.38 -14.29
N HIS A 130 -15.28 11.62 -14.49
CA HIS A 130 -14.96 12.15 -15.82
C HIS A 130 -13.46 12.38 -16.04
N HIS A 131 -12.73 12.57 -14.95
CA HIS A 131 -11.29 12.84 -15.00
C HIS A 131 -10.58 12.18 -13.82
N PRO A 132 -9.33 11.67 -14.02
CA PRO A 132 -8.55 11.13 -12.92
C PRO A 132 -8.15 12.24 -11.95
N LYS A 133 -8.06 11.89 -10.67
CA LYS A 133 -7.44 12.72 -9.64
C LYS A 133 -5.99 12.32 -9.48
N PHE A 134 -5.11 13.31 -9.34
CA PHE A 134 -3.70 13.05 -9.10
C PHE A 134 -3.45 12.96 -7.60
N LEU A 135 -2.91 11.83 -7.17
CA LEU A 135 -2.47 11.60 -5.80
C LEU A 135 -0.96 11.43 -5.75
N ASN A 136 -0.32 11.92 -4.69
CA ASN A 136 1.09 11.66 -4.48
C ASN A 136 1.29 10.25 -3.94
N ILE A 137 2.12 9.49 -4.61
CA ILE A 137 2.62 8.19 -4.20
C ILE A 137 4.06 8.33 -3.72
N GLY A 138 4.46 7.52 -2.74
CA GLY A 138 5.84 7.49 -2.28
C GLY A 138 6.70 6.62 -3.19
N LYS A 139 8.00 6.95 -3.24
CA LYS A 139 9.01 6.23 -3.98
C LYS A 139 10.23 6.01 -3.10
N ILE A 140 10.79 4.84 -3.10
CA ILE A 140 12.06 4.50 -2.47
C ILE A 140 13.03 4.01 -3.53
N CYS A 141 14.25 4.55 -3.53
CA CYS A 141 15.31 4.25 -4.49
C CYS A 141 16.61 3.95 -3.79
N GLY A 142 17.26 2.83 -4.11
CA GLY A 142 18.55 2.48 -3.57
C GLY A 142 18.73 0.98 -3.43
N ASP A 143 19.50 0.57 -2.45
CA ASP A 143 19.75 -0.83 -2.14
C ASP A 143 18.56 -1.40 -1.34
N ILE A 144 17.63 -1.99 -2.07
CA ILE A 144 16.41 -2.64 -1.57
C ILE A 144 16.44 -4.09 -2.04
N PRO A 145 16.08 -5.08 -1.21
CA PRO A 145 16.06 -6.47 -1.64
C PRO A 145 15.34 -6.68 -2.97
N LYS A 146 16.02 -7.27 -3.94
CA LYS A 146 15.54 -7.64 -5.29
C LYS A 146 15.28 -6.50 -6.29
N GLN A 147 15.31 -5.23 -5.91
CA GLN A 147 15.04 -4.11 -6.84
C GLN A 147 15.72 -2.82 -6.38
N GLN A 148 15.98 -1.91 -7.33
CA GLN A 148 16.56 -0.60 -7.04
C GLN A 148 15.51 0.49 -6.77
N THR A 149 14.30 0.31 -7.24
CA THR A 149 13.21 1.30 -7.09
C THR A 149 11.90 0.61 -6.81
N LYS A 150 11.15 1.14 -5.84
CA LYS A 150 9.80 0.72 -5.48
C LYS A 150 8.90 1.91 -5.18
N TYR A 151 7.64 1.80 -5.60
CA TYR A 151 6.59 2.78 -5.31
C TYR A 151 5.64 2.23 -4.25
N PHE A 152 5.15 3.11 -3.39
CA PHE A 152 4.16 2.75 -2.37
C PHE A 152 3.06 3.81 -2.28
N ILE A 153 1.88 3.36 -1.92
CA ILE A 153 0.68 4.21 -1.83
C ILE A 153 0.48 4.63 -0.37
N SER A 154 0.54 3.67 0.55
CA SER A 154 0.21 3.88 1.95
C SER A 154 1.44 3.85 2.85
N SER A 155 2.23 2.77 2.81
CA SER A 155 3.33 2.61 3.76
C SER A 155 4.40 1.61 3.36
N VAL A 156 5.60 1.81 3.93
CA VAL A 156 6.71 0.84 3.95
C VAL A 156 7.05 0.57 5.40
N GLY A 157 7.14 -0.69 5.79
CA GLY A 157 7.50 -1.09 7.16
C GLY A 157 8.70 -2.02 7.17
N ILE A 158 9.58 -1.85 8.18
CA ILE A 158 10.77 -2.66 8.39
C ILE A 158 10.84 -3.11 9.86
N GLY A 159 11.17 -4.36 10.08
CA GLY A 159 11.32 -4.95 11.40
C GLY A 159 10.02 -5.53 11.95
N PHE A 160 9.62 -5.16 13.18
CA PHE A 160 8.54 -5.81 13.93
C PHE A 160 7.21 -5.90 13.18
N ASP A 161 6.80 -4.86 12.48
CA ASP A 161 5.51 -4.81 11.77
C ASP A 161 5.45 -5.89 10.65
N THR A 162 6.55 -6.05 9.93
CA THR A 162 6.69 -7.10 8.92
C THR A 162 6.67 -8.48 9.55
N ALA A 163 7.44 -8.69 10.61
CA ALA A 163 7.48 -9.96 11.32
C ALA A 163 6.08 -10.36 11.84
N LEU A 164 5.32 -9.40 12.39
CA LEU A 164 3.96 -9.63 12.84
C LEU A 164 3.02 -10.00 11.68
N THR A 165 3.14 -9.32 10.54
CA THR A 165 2.35 -9.60 9.33
C THR A 165 2.63 -11.01 8.80
N GLU A 166 3.89 -11.42 8.76
CA GLU A 166 4.28 -12.79 8.36
C GLU A 166 3.72 -13.85 9.31
N TYR A 167 3.81 -13.62 10.63
CA TYR A 167 3.22 -14.54 11.62
C TYR A 167 1.72 -14.67 11.45
N LYS A 168 1.01 -13.59 11.19
CA LYS A 168 -0.44 -13.60 10.94
C LYS A 168 -0.78 -14.36 9.65
N LYS A 169 -0.11 -14.08 8.54
CA LYS A 169 -0.33 -14.79 7.25
C LYS A 169 -0.13 -16.30 7.39
N ASN A 170 0.93 -16.74 8.05
CA ASN A 170 1.22 -18.15 8.28
C ASN A 170 0.24 -18.84 9.22
N SER A 171 -0.47 -18.06 10.05
CA SER A 171 -1.41 -18.55 11.05
C SER A 171 -2.86 -18.69 10.56
N ILE A 172 -3.24 -17.98 9.49
CA ILE A 172 -4.61 -17.99 8.93
C ILE A 172 -4.99 -19.36 8.33
N LYS A 173 -4.03 -20.23 8.04
CA LYS A 173 -4.28 -21.58 7.51
C LYS A 173 -5.09 -22.50 8.43
N ASN A 174 -5.35 -22.11 9.69
CA ASN A 174 -6.14 -22.88 10.65
C ASN A 174 -7.39 -22.09 11.08
N THR A 175 -8.53 -22.43 10.50
CA THR A 175 -9.86 -21.91 10.88
C THR A 175 -10.20 -22.31 12.31
N SER A 176 -10.25 -21.33 13.21
CA SER A 176 -10.60 -21.53 14.63
C SER A 176 -11.76 -20.59 15.02
N PRO A 177 -12.64 -20.96 15.98
CA PRO A 177 -13.77 -20.13 16.39
C PRO A 177 -13.33 -18.73 16.86
N PHE A 178 -14.16 -17.73 16.65
CA PHE A 178 -13.87 -16.30 16.84
C PHE A 178 -13.17 -15.94 18.16
N LYS A 179 -13.53 -16.57 19.28
CA LYS A 179 -12.90 -16.32 20.59
C LYS A 179 -11.44 -16.79 20.68
N LEU A 180 -11.08 -17.85 19.96
CA LEU A 180 -9.71 -18.35 19.89
C LEU A 180 -8.82 -17.47 19.02
N ASN A 181 -9.38 -16.73 18.05
CA ASN A 181 -8.61 -15.84 17.17
C ASN A 181 -8.03 -14.63 17.93
N VAL A 182 -8.72 -14.09 18.92
CA VAL A 182 -8.22 -12.98 19.73
C VAL A 182 -7.01 -13.42 20.56
N LEU A 183 -7.11 -14.55 21.27
CA LEU A 183 -6.00 -15.12 22.05
C LEU A 183 -4.82 -15.49 21.15
N LYS A 184 -5.08 -16.04 19.96
CA LYS A 184 -4.07 -16.37 18.96
C LYS A 184 -3.34 -15.13 18.48
N ASN A 185 -4.05 -14.03 18.20
CA ASN A 185 -3.44 -12.78 17.78
C ASN A 185 -2.54 -12.19 18.88
N HIS A 186 -2.95 -12.22 20.15
CA HIS A 186 -2.11 -11.80 21.26
C HIS A 186 -0.85 -12.65 21.40
N PHE A 187 -0.98 -13.96 21.26
CA PHE A 187 0.16 -14.88 21.31
C PHE A 187 1.15 -14.62 20.16
N LEU A 188 0.65 -14.43 18.94
CA LEU A 188 1.48 -14.12 17.77
C LEU A 188 2.21 -12.79 17.92
N THR A 189 1.52 -11.76 18.42
CA THR A 189 2.12 -10.45 18.71
C THR A 189 3.22 -10.57 19.76
N THR A 190 2.97 -11.32 20.82
CA THR A 190 3.96 -11.60 21.89
C THR A 190 5.17 -12.35 21.32
N LYS A 191 4.95 -13.39 20.55
CA LYS A 191 6.01 -14.17 19.91
C LYS A 191 6.84 -13.29 18.96
N ALA A 192 6.18 -12.49 18.11
CA ALA A 192 6.86 -11.55 17.22
C ALA A 192 7.70 -10.54 18.02
N PHE A 193 7.15 -10.00 19.13
CA PHE A 193 7.84 -9.04 19.98
C PHE A 193 9.14 -9.60 20.56
N PHE A 194 9.13 -10.82 21.10
CA PHE A 194 10.32 -11.40 21.69
C PHE A 194 11.34 -11.87 20.66
N ASN A 195 10.89 -12.32 19.49
CA ASN A 195 11.79 -12.78 18.43
C ASN A 195 12.42 -11.61 17.64
N GLN A 196 11.79 -10.45 17.61
CA GLN A 196 12.34 -9.28 16.91
C GLN A 196 13.49 -8.69 17.71
N LYS A 197 14.69 -8.72 17.13
CA LYS A 197 15.88 -8.04 17.65
C LYS A 197 15.80 -6.54 17.34
N SER A 198 16.44 -5.72 18.18
CA SER A 198 16.68 -4.32 17.84
C SER A 198 17.73 -4.21 16.74
N PHE A 199 17.66 -3.16 15.95
CA PHE A 199 18.57 -2.89 14.84
C PHE A 199 18.90 -1.40 14.76
N PRO A 200 20.12 -1.04 14.28
CA PRO A 200 20.50 0.36 14.11
C PRO A 200 19.89 0.93 12.82
N VAL A 201 19.41 2.17 12.95
CA VAL A 201 18.89 2.97 11.85
C VAL A 201 19.58 4.33 11.82
N THR A 202 19.99 4.76 10.64
CA THR A 202 20.46 6.12 10.39
C THR A 202 19.47 6.83 9.46
N ILE A 203 19.02 8.02 9.83
CA ILE A 203 18.17 8.88 9.04
C ILE A 203 18.96 10.14 8.74
N ASN A 204 19.17 10.43 7.47
CA ASN A 204 19.80 11.66 7.00
C ASN A 204 18.72 12.49 6.28
N ALA A 205 18.01 13.29 7.05
CA ALA A 205 16.97 14.18 6.55
C ALA A 205 17.51 15.63 6.46
N CYS A 206 16.93 16.41 5.56
CA CYS A 206 17.30 17.84 5.43
C CYS A 206 17.12 18.61 6.75
N SER A 207 16.16 18.20 7.59
CA SER A 207 15.86 18.82 8.88
C SER A 207 16.78 18.35 10.01
N GLU A 208 17.26 17.11 9.96
CA GLU A 208 18.01 16.51 11.08
C GLU A 208 18.75 15.24 10.66
N TYR A 209 19.83 14.96 11.40
CA TYR A 209 20.59 13.73 11.30
C TYR A 209 20.37 12.91 12.56
N LEU A 210 19.80 11.71 12.43
CA LEU A 210 19.49 10.83 13.55
C LEU A 210 20.21 9.48 13.44
N GLN A 211 20.81 9.07 14.54
CA GLN A 211 21.31 7.71 14.72
C GLN A 211 20.55 7.02 15.84
N LEU A 212 19.83 5.97 15.51
CA LEU A 212 18.93 5.24 16.40
C LEU A 212 19.42 3.80 16.54
N PRO A 213 20.31 3.50 17.52
CA PRO A 213 20.99 2.19 17.60
C PRO A 213 20.06 1.04 18.00
N ASN A 214 18.94 1.33 18.65
CA ASN A 214 18.05 0.32 19.22
C ASN A 214 16.63 0.43 18.63
N SER A 215 16.52 0.57 17.32
CA SER A 215 15.24 0.58 16.62
C SER A 215 14.60 -0.82 16.64
N PHE A 216 13.30 -0.86 16.67
CA PHE A 216 12.50 -2.09 16.74
C PHE A 216 11.51 -2.19 15.59
N LEU A 217 10.99 -1.05 15.18
CA LEU A 217 10.06 -0.85 14.10
C LEU A 217 10.43 0.46 13.38
N LEU A 218 10.44 0.42 12.06
CA LEU A 218 10.49 1.59 11.21
C LEU A 218 9.30 1.54 10.27
N THR A 219 8.54 2.63 10.17
CA THR A 219 7.43 2.75 9.24
C THR A 219 7.48 4.09 8.52
N LEU A 220 7.54 4.05 7.20
CA LEU A 220 7.25 5.20 6.34
C LEU A 220 5.76 5.26 6.09
N LYS A 221 5.13 6.40 6.27
CA LYS A 221 3.72 6.64 5.96
C LYS A 221 3.58 7.75 4.93
N ASN A 222 2.81 7.48 3.90
CA ASN A 222 2.40 8.50 2.95
C ASN A 222 1.12 9.18 3.45
N LYS A 223 1.22 10.44 3.88
CA LYS A 223 0.09 11.23 4.37
C LYS A 223 -0.75 11.84 3.25
N ALA A 224 -0.21 11.95 2.04
CA ALA A 224 -0.90 12.59 0.91
C ALA A 224 -2.18 11.84 0.49
N THR A 225 -2.22 10.53 0.71
CA THR A 225 -3.41 9.71 0.42
C THR A 225 -4.53 9.88 1.45
N ALA A 226 -4.24 10.50 2.61
CA ALA A 226 -5.22 10.64 3.68
C ALA A 226 -6.00 11.98 3.68
N THR A 227 -5.51 13.03 2.97
CA THR A 227 -5.99 14.40 3.22
C THR A 227 -6.25 15.28 2.01
N SER A 228 -6.01 14.85 0.78
CA SER A 228 -6.09 15.77 -0.37
C SER A 228 -7.51 16.00 -0.91
N THR A 229 -8.31 16.77 -0.16
CA THR A 229 -9.51 17.44 -0.71
C THR A 229 -9.22 18.85 -1.24
N THR A 230 -8.05 19.40 -1.03
CA THR A 230 -7.65 20.72 -1.49
C THR A 230 -6.35 20.62 -2.28
N GLY A 231 -6.36 21.09 -3.52
CA GLY A 231 -5.30 20.94 -4.52
C GLY A 231 -3.90 21.50 -4.23
N ASN A 232 -3.59 21.86 -2.98
CA ASN A 232 -2.24 22.20 -2.53
C ASN A 232 -1.71 21.05 -1.67
N LEU A 233 -0.88 20.22 -2.28
CA LEU A 233 -0.16 19.16 -1.58
C LEU A 233 0.91 19.77 -0.68
N PRO A 234 0.98 19.36 0.60
CA PRO A 234 2.09 19.79 1.45
C PRO A 234 3.41 19.29 0.86
N GLU A 235 4.45 20.14 0.87
CA GLU A 235 5.79 19.81 0.35
C GLU A 235 6.39 18.53 0.95
N THR A 236 5.93 18.12 2.14
CA THR A 236 6.36 16.91 2.84
C THR A 236 5.16 16.05 3.19
N SER A 237 4.87 15.05 2.35
CA SER A 237 3.77 14.12 2.61
C SER A 237 4.20 12.78 3.20
N ILE A 238 5.50 12.52 3.28
CA ILE A 238 6.03 11.27 3.84
C ILE A 238 6.56 11.51 5.26
N GLU A 239 6.07 10.73 6.20
CA GLU A 239 6.53 10.69 7.58
C GLU A 239 7.21 9.36 7.86
N ILE A 240 8.36 9.40 8.50
CA ILE A 240 8.97 8.20 9.09
C ILE A 240 8.67 8.18 10.59
N ILE A 241 8.27 7.01 11.05
CA ILE A 241 8.04 6.71 12.46
C ILE A 241 9.01 5.60 12.85
N VAL A 242 9.87 5.86 13.80
CA VAL A 242 10.78 4.85 14.35
C VAL A 242 10.46 4.61 15.80
N LEU A 243 10.19 3.35 16.12
CA LEU A 243 9.95 2.88 17.47
C LEU A 243 11.20 2.18 17.99
N ARG A 244 11.70 2.60 19.14
CA ARG A 244 12.83 1.93 19.81
C ARG A 244 12.36 0.70 20.57
N LYS A 245 13.26 -0.27 20.75
CA LYS A 245 12.99 -1.45 21.58
C LYS A 245 12.66 -1.02 23.00
N MET A 246 11.57 -1.53 23.52
CA MET A 246 11.04 -1.21 24.85
C MET A 246 10.66 -2.48 25.63
N LYS A 247 10.28 -2.34 26.88
CA LYS A 247 9.73 -3.44 27.66
C LYS A 247 8.34 -3.82 27.15
N MET A 248 8.00 -5.12 27.20
CA MET A 248 6.71 -5.63 26.75
C MET A 248 5.52 -4.89 27.34
N MET A 249 5.57 -4.54 28.64
CA MET A 249 4.52 -3.77 29.29
C MET A 249 4.31 -2.38 28.67
N GLN A 250 5.38 -1.68 28.32
CA GLN A 250 5.30 -0.38 27.65
C GLN A 250 4.74 -0.52 26.24
N PHE A 251 5.08 -1.60 25.54
CA PHE A 251 4.56 -1.90 24.22
C PHE A 251 3.05 -2.14 24.25
N VAL A 252 2.57 -2.97 25.18
CA VAL A 252 1.14 -3.27 25.36
C VAL A 252 0.37 -2.02 25.73
N THR A 253 0.86 -1.21 26.68
CA THR A 253 0.22 0.05 27.06
C THR A 253 0.20 1.04 25.89
N GLY A 254 1.26 1.12 25.09
CA GLY A 254 1.32 1.94 23.88
C GLY A 254 0.28 1.56 22.84
N ILE A 255 0.04 0.26 22.63
CA ILE A 255 -1.02 -0.22 21.73
C ILE A 255 -2.41 0.13 22.26
N ILE A 256 -2.69 -0.15 23.56
CA ILE A 256 -4.01 0.07 24.17
C ILE A 256 -4.37 1.55 24.18
N PHE A 257 -3.43 2.43 24.49
CA PHE A 257 -3.65 3.87 24.65
C PHE A 257 -3.26 4.69 23.40
N ASN A 258 -3.17 4.03 22.24
CA ASN A 258 -2.95 4.68 20.93
C ASN A 258 -1.74 5.62 20.90
N HIS A 259 -0.61 5.17 21.42
CA HIS A 259 0.69 5.84 21.50
C HIS A 259 0.76 7.17 22.30
N LYS A 260 -0.36 7.69 22.80
CA LYS A 260 -0.40 8.97 23.55
C LYS A 260 0.45 8.98 24.82
N TYR A 261 0.73 7.81 25.37
CA TYR A 261 1.49 7.64 26.65
C TYR A 261 2.92 7.16 26.44
N LEU A 262 3.34 6.95 25.19
CA LEU A 262 4.75 6.64 24.92
C LEU A 262 5.59 7.91 24.99
N ARG A 263 6.68 7.86 25.74
CA ARG A 263 7.61 8.98 25.90
C ARG A 263 8.28 9.30 24.56
N SER A 264 8.59 10.56 24.30
CA SER A 264 9.27 11.04 23.07
C SER A 264 10.62 10.36 22.79
N ASN A 265 11.26 9.80 23.82
CA ASN A 265 12.51 9.05 23.63
C ASN A 265 12.30 7.60 23.11
N ILE A 266 11.06 7.15 22.98
CA ILE A 266 10.71 5.80 22.50
C ILE A 266 10.23 5.86 21.05
N ILE A 267 9.50 6.92 20.68
CA ILE A 267 9.00 7.15 19.33
C ILE A 267 9.66 8.40 18.76
N HIS A 268 10.19 8.26 17.54
CA HIS A 268 10.71 9.37 16.76
C HIS A 268 9.84 9.54 15.52
N HIS A 269 9.40 10.77 15.28
CA HIS A 269 8.63 11.18 14.11
C HIS A 269 9.44 12.20 13.33
N VAL A 270 9.71 11.92 12.07
CA VAL A 270 10.43 12.82 11.17
C VAL A 270 9.65 12.97 9.88
N ASN A 271 9.42 14.20 9.45
CA ASN A 271 8.88 14.46 8.11
C ASN A 271 10.04 14.42 7.12
N LEU A 272 9.88 13.65 6.06
CA LEU A 272 10.91 13.43 5.05
C LEU A 272 10.65 14.30 3.82
N SER A 273 11.71 14.89 3.32
CA SER A 273 11.74 15.63 2.06
C SER A 273 12.26 14.72 0.93
N PRO A 274 11.96 15.04 -0.34
CA PRO A 274 12.56 14.34 -1.46
C PRO A 274 14.07 14.32 -1.39
N GLY A 275 14.69 13.15 -1.55
CA GLY A 275 16.14 12.94 -1.46
C GLY A 275 16.66 12.53 -0.09
N ASP A 276 15.85 12.63 0.99
CA ASP A 276 16.25 12.18 2.32
C ASP A 276 16.58 10.68 2.32
N ALA A 277 17.65 10.31 3.04
CA ALA A 277 18.19 8.96 3.02
C ALA A 277 17.95 8.20 4.33
N ILE A 278 17.68 6.91 4.21
CA ILE A 278 17.46 5.99 5.33
C ILE A 278 18.36 4.78 5.16
N HIS A 279 19.08 4.43 6.23
CA HIS A 279 19.94 3.25 6.28
C HIS A 279 19.55 2.36 7.45
N VAL A 280 19.18 1.12 7.16
CA VAL A 280 18.95 0.03 8.12
C VAL A 280 20.11 -0.92 7.99
N HIS A 281 20.97 -0.96 9.01
CA HIS A 281 22.29 -1.62 8.89
C HIS A 281 22.22 -3.14 9.03
N ASP A 282 21.24 -3.65 9.77
CA ASP A 282 21.08 -5.09 9.98
C ASP A 282 20.07 -5.70 9.01
N ILE A 283 20.19 -7.02 8.78
CA ILE A 283 19.21 -7.77 8.01
C ILE A 283 17.87 -7.76 8.74
N GLN A 284 16.85 -7.17 8.13
CA GLN A 284 15.49 -7.06 8.65
C GLN A 284 14.46 -7.49 7.61
N PRO A 285 13.31 -8.00 8.04
CA PRO A 285 12.18 -8.19 7.13
C PRO A 285 11.55 -6.83 6.80
N GLY A 286 11.16 -6.64 5.52
CA GLY A 286 10.47 -5.45 5.04
C GLY A 286 9.18 -5.76 4.31
N HIS A 287 8.19 -4.86 4.41
CA HIS A 287 6.95 -4.93 3.64
C HIS A 287 6.62 -3.56 3.02
N ILE A 288 5.79 -3.57 1.99
CA ILE A 288 5.34 -2.41 1.24
C ILE A 288 3.85 -2.58 0.90
N ASP A 289 2.99 -1.68 1.36
CA ASP A 289 1.52 -1.75 1.17
C ASP A 289 0.94 -3.15 1.43
N GLY A 290 1.41 -3.82 2.49
CA GLY A 290 0.99 -5.18 2.87
C GLY A 290 1.65 -6.32 2.09
N GLY A 291 2.42 -6.05 1.03
CA GLY A 291 3.24 -7.01 0.30
C GLY A 291 4.63 -7.16 0.90
N LEU A 292 5.32 -8.28 0.62
CA LEU A 292 6.68 -8.51 1.09
C LEU A 292 7.69 -7.70 0.23
N LEU A 293 8.48 -6.86 0.89
CA LEU A 293 9.63 -6.18 0.28
C LEU A 293 10.87 -7.09 0.27
N GLY A 294 10.94 -8.05 1.18
CA GLY A 294 12.01 -9.01 1.33
C GLY A 294 12.79 -8.85 2.64
N ASN A 295 13.81 -9.68 2.81
CA ASN A 295 14.72 -9.64 3.95
C ASN A 295 16.09 -9.15 3.50
N GLY A 296 16.64 -8.16 4.17
CA GLY A 296 17.95 -7.59 3.87
C GLY A 296 18.29 -6.39 4.72
N SER A 297 19.46 -5.82 4.50
CA SER A 297 19.74 -4.45 4.86
C SER A 297 19.05 -3.52 3.86
N PHE A 298 18.69 -2.33 4.30
CA PHE A 298 18.01 -1.35 3.45
C PHE A 298 18.79 -0.04 3.46
N SER A 299 19.11 0.45 2.27
CA SER A 299 19.75 1.77 2.10
C SER A 299 19.08 2.46 0.93
N PHE A 300 18.21 3.41 1.18
CA PHE A 300 17.41 4.04 0.14
C PHE A 300 17.13 5.51 0.42
N ASN A 301 16.93 6.24 -0.65
CA ASN A 301 16.39 7.60 -0.62
C ASN A 301 14.89 7.56 -0.80
N VAL A 302 14.21 8.52 -0.17
CA VAL A 302 12.77 8.69 -0.26
C VAL A 302 12.45 9.81 -1.23
N ASP A 303 11.44 9.61 -2.05
CA ASP A 303 10.95 10.57 -3.03
C ASP A 303 9.43 10.46 -3.16
N GLN A 304 8.82 11.35 -3.94
CA GLN A 304 7.39 11.39 -4.21
C GLN A 304 7.14 11.57 -5.70
N GLN A 305 6.03 11.00 -6.16
CA GLN A 305 5.59 11.14 -7.55
C GLN A 305 4.07 11.29 -7.59
N SER A 306 3.59 12.22 -8.40
CA SER A 306 2.16 12.35 -8.70
C SER A 306 1.72 11.23 -9.65
N TYR A 307 0.58 10.59 -9.36
CA TYR A 307 0.05 9.50 -10.17
C TYR A 307 -1.48 9.64 -10.34
N PRO A 308 -2.04 9.38 -11.55
CA PRO A 308 -3.47 9.50 -11.81
C PRO A 308 -4.26 8.32 -11.23
N PHE A 309 -5.29 8.62 -10.43
CA PHE A 309 -6.27 7.67 -9.93
C PHE A 309 -7.67 8.03 -10.42
N TRP A 310 -8.40 7.04 -10.88
CA TRP A 310 -9.79 7.14 -11.32
C TRP A 310 -10.73 6.90 -10.13
N ILE A 311 -10.93 7.95 -9.29
CA ILE A 311 -11.65 7.91 -8.01
C ILE A 311 -12.52 9.15 -7.79
#